data_85e5af4bff82e47f9c481ee622d4d8a1
#
_entry.id   85e5af4bff82e47f9c481ee622d4d8a1
#
_cell.length_a   1.000
_cell.length_b   1.000
_cell.length_c   1.000
_cell.angle_alpha   90.00
_cell.angle_beta   90.00
_cell.angle_gamma   90.00
#
_symmetry.space_group_name_H-M   'P 1'
#
loop_
_entity.id
_entity.type
_entity.pdbx_description
1 polymer ?
#
loop_
_entity_poly.entity_id
_entity_poly.type
_entity_poly.pdbx_seq_one_letter_code
_entity_poly.pdbx_strand_id
1 'polypeptide(L)'
;MRSRSLLAVGLLMVAALGLGYYFLRNRTVDSVLRASGTIEATDVDVSFQIAGRVIEVLAVEGQPVKAGDVLARVAADEFRERVRQIEASLDAAVSQVRQQEKTIQMRRDVVEGQIAQARSQADASRVASERVREGNRPQEIRVAEAELAQAEAILAQRRADYDRVSGLVKEGVLPKAQLESAEAALRTAESTRDAASQRLGLSKEGSRRQDVAEAQAQVERAQAGVNVAEAGRQEVGIQMAALVSAQAMEKQLRAQLETAKTQLSYTEIRSPMNGVVLTRNIEPGEFVNPGTPVVTVANIDDLWMNIYIPESQTGLVKLGQEVRVSVDSFPKEAFKGEITFVSSESEFTPKTILTEEERIKLVYRAKVALENTQQRLKPGMPADAEIQLQ
;
A
#
# COMPACT_ATOMS: atom_id res chain seq x y z
N MET A 1 -51.48 46.42 -92.30
CA MET A 1 -51.44 45.09 -91.70
C MET A 1 -50.11 44.72 -91.00
N ARG A 2 -49.10 45.60 -90.89
CA ARG A 2 -47.73 45.31 -90.32
C ARG A 2 -47.58 45.60 -88.84
N SER A 3 -48.48 46.31 -88.13
CA SER A 3 -48.32 46.64 -86.72
C SER A 3 -48.91 45.60 -85.76
N ARG A 4 -49.87 44.78 -86.23
CA ARG A 4 -50.45 43.69 -85.36
C ARG A 4 -49.55 42.47 -85.26
N SER A 5 -48.65 42.22 -86.20
CA SER A 5 -47.72 41.14 -86.21
C SER A 5 -46.53 41.40 -85.27
N LEU A 6 -46.11 42.65 -85.08
CA LEU A 6 -45.04 43.04 -84.19
C LEU A 6 -45.48 42.93 -82.70
N LEU A 7 -46.74 43.24 -82.39
CA LEU A 7 -47.30 43.06 -81.04
C LEU A 7 -47.48 41.61 -80.68
N ALA A 8 -47.82 40.73 -81.62
CA ALA A 8 -47.92 39.27 -81.31
C ALA A 8 -46.55 38.64 -81.07
N VAL A 9 -45.49 39.06 -81.81
CA VAL A 9 -44.14 38.57 -81.59
C VAL A 9 -43.57 39.06 -80.26
N GLY A 10 -43.87 40.30 -79.87
CA GLY A 10 -43.52 40.85 -78.57
C GLY A 10 -44.13 40.06 -77.36
N LEU A 11 -45.43 39.72 -77.51
CA LEU A 11 -46.18 39.00 -76.51
C LEU A 11 -45.65 37.52 -76.37
N LEU A 12 -45.33 36.91 -77.52
CA LEU A 12 -44.69 35.57 -77.51
C LEU A 12 -43.30 35.57 -76.90
N MET A 13 -42.50 36.61 -77.14
CA MET A 13 -41.18 36.73 -76.45
C MET A 13 -41.29 36.94 -74.98
N VAL A 14 -42.21 37.77 -74.51
CA VAL A 14 -42.46 37.94 -73.07
C VAL A 14 -43.01 36.67 -72.44
N ALA A 15 -43.89 35.92 -73.11
CA ALA A 15 -44.36 34.63 -72.66
C ALA A 15 -43.24 33.56 -72.58
N ALA A 16 -42.38 33.54 -73.64
CA ALA A 16 -41.22 32.63 -73.65
C ALA A 16 -40.19 32.98 -72.55
N LEU A 17 -39.90 34.27 -72.29
CA LEU A 17 -39.08 34.76 -71.27
C LEU A 17 -39.68 34.47 -69.87
N GLY A 18 -41.00 34.64 -69.73
CA GLY A 18 -41.74 34.31 -68.51
C GLY A 18 -41.72 32.79 -68.19
N LEU A 19 -41.94 31.98 -69.29
CA LEU A 19 -41.83 30.51 -69.13
C LEU A 19 -40.40 30.07 -68.85
N GLY A 20 -39.40 30.63 -69.50
CA GLY A 20 -37.99 30.38 -69.21
C GLY A 20 -37.60 30.75 -67.79
N TYR A 21 -38.05 31.94 -67.36
CA TYR A 21 -37.83 32.34 -65.93
C TYR A 21 -38.61 31.47 -64.98
N TYR A 22 -39.80 31.00 -65.28
CA TYR A 22 -40.56 30.07 -64.43
C TYR A 22 -39.89 28.69 -64.38
N PHE A 23 -39.38 28.17 -65.50
CA PHE A 23 -38.62 26.90 -65.51
C PHE A 23 -37.25 27.02 -64.84
N LEU A 24 -36.55 28.14 -64.94
CA LEU A 24 -35.27 28.37 -64.20
C LEU A 24 -35.48 28.56 -62.68
N ARG A 25 -36.58 29.21 -62.30
CA ARG A 25 -36.94 29.44 -60.93
C ARG A 25 -37.49 28.17 -60.22
N ASN A 26 -38.12 27.28 -60.98
CA ASN A 26 -38.67 26.01 -60.49
C ASN A 26 -37.73 24.80 -60.69
N ARG A 27 -36.42 25.00 -60.89
CA ARG A 27 -35.49 23.96 -60.66
C ARG A 27 -35.48 23.74 -59.11
N THR A 28 -36.35 22.85 -58.63
CA THR A 28 -36.25 22.28 -57.33
C THR A 28 -34.88 21.62 -57.26
N VAL A 29 -33.97 22.26 -56.56
CA VAL A 29 -32.79 21.56 -56.08
C VAL A 29 -33.34 20.35 -55.35
N ASP A 30 -32.96 19.15 -55.75
CA ASP A 30 -33.28 17.93 -54.97
C ASP A 30 -32.86 18.20 -53.53
N SER A 31 -33.85 18.51 -52.68
CA SER A 31 -33.59 18.87 -51.27
C SER A 31 -33.22 17.67 -50.43
N VAL A 32 -32.99 16.52 -51.05
CA VAL A 32 -32.65 15.25 -50.40
C VAL A 32 -31.35 14.70 -51.01
N LEU A 33 -30.33 14.63 -50.17
CA LEU A 33 -29.09 13.93 -50.50
C LEU A 33 -29.28 12.44 -50.20
N ARG A 34 -29.01 11.59 -51.17
CA ARG A 34 -28.96 10.14 -51.02
C ARG A 34 -27.53 9.66 -51.04
N ALA A 35 -27.12 8.92 -50.02
CA ALA A 35 -25.80 8.34 -49.94
C ALA A 35 -25.89 6.87 -49.42
N SER A 36 -25.21 5.96 -50.11
CA SER A 36 -25.16 4.56 -49.72
C SER A 36 -23.93 4.28 -48.88
N GLY A 37 -24.02 3.33 -48.00
CA GLY A 37 -22.91 2.89 -47.17
C GLY A 37 -23.16 1.52 -46.56
N THR A 38 -22.32 1.16 -45.59
CA THR A 38 -22.45 -0.10 -44.87
C THR A 38 -22.57 0.20 -43.38
N ILE A 39 -23.43 -0.55 -42.71
CA ILE A 39 -23.56 -0.49 -41.25
C ILE A 39 -22.33 -1.13 -40.61
N GLU A 40 -21.71 -0.43 -39.71
CA GLU A 40 -20.55 -0.87 -38.94
C GLU A 40 -20.86 -0.85 -37.45
N ALA A 41 -20.09 -1.56 -36.68
CA ALA A 41 -20.14 -1.61 -35.21
C ALA A 41 -18.73 -1.48 -34.63
N THR A 42 -18.64 -1.12 -33.38
CA THR A 42 -17.37 -1.32 -32.65
C THR A 42 -17.17 -2.80 -32.43
N ASP A 43 -16.15 -3.39 -32.99
CA ASP A 43 -15.75 -4.78 -32.81
C ASP A 43 -14.38 -4.86 -32.15
N VAL A 44 -14.19 -5.92 -31.38
CA VAL A 44 -12.93 -6.21 -30.67
C VAL A 44 -12.55 -7.66 -30.91
N ASP A 45 -11.32 -7.84 -31.39
CA ASP A 45 -10.70 -9.13 -31.50
C ASP A 45 -10.14 -9.56 -30.14
N VAL A 46 -10.76 -10.56 -29.54
CA VAL A 46 -10.36 -11.10 -28.24
C VAL A 46 -9.35 -12.22 -28.45
N SER A 47 -8.19 -12.09 -27.82
CA SER A 47 -7.07 -13.03 -27.94
C SER A 47 -6.51 -13.43 -26.59
N PHE A 48 -5.81 -14.57 -26.52
CA PHE A 48 -5.05 -14.96 -25.34
C PHE A 48 -3.77 -14.12 -25.19
N GLN A 49 -3.39 -13.83 -23.95
CA GLN A 49 -2.14 -13.15 -23.62
C GLN A 49 -0.97 -14.13 -23.40
N ILE A 50 -1.27 -15.42 -23.38
CA ILE A 50 -0.30 -16.51 -23.20
C ILE A 50 -0.46 -17.53 -24.32
N ALA A 51 0.63 -18.25 -24.62
CA ALA A 51 0.58 -19.38 -25.53
C ALA A 51 0.01 -20.61 -24.83
N GLY A 52 -0.75 -21.42 -25.56
CA GLY A 52 -1.29 -22.64 -25.00
C GLY A 52 -2.20 -23.41 -25.96
N ARG A 53 -2.54 -24.63 -25.58
CA ARG A 53 -3.52 -25.45 -26.31
C ARG A 53 -4.92 -25.08 -25.84
N VAL A 54 -5.80 -24.73 -26.76
CA VAL A 54 -7.22 -24.44 -26.48
C VAL A 54 -7.90 -25.76 -26.05
N ILE A 55 -8.52 -25.72 -24.88
CA ILE A 55 -9.29 -26.86 -24.35
C ILE A 55 -10.75 -26.74 -24.76
N GLU A 56 -11.29 -25.51 -24.66
CA GLU A 56 -12.70 -25.25 -24.80
C GLU A 56 -12.93 -23.87 -25.41
N VAL A 57 -13.89 -23.78 -26.32
CA VAL A 57 -14.43 -22.53 -26.85
C VAL A 57 -15.90 -22.51 -26.55
N LEU A 58 -16.34 -21.65 -25.65
CA LEU A 58 -17.70 -21.49 -25.18
C LEU A 58 -18.53 -20.55 -26.04
N ALA A 59 -17.85 -19.63 -26.72
CA ALA A 59 -18.46 -18.66 -27.59
C ALA A 59 -19.02 -19.32 -28.86
N VAL A 60 -20.27 -19.04 -29.20
CA VAL A 60 -20.94 -19.49 -30.42
C VAL A 60 -21.23 -18.27 -31.27
N GLU A 61 -21.00 -18.35 -32.59
CA GLU A 61 -21.29 -17.26 -33.53
C GLU A 61 -22.78 -16.88 -33.48
N GLY A 62 -23.04 -15.57 -33.44
CA GLY A 62 -24.38 -15.02 -33.27
C GLY A 62 -24.93 -15.02 -31.82
N GLN A 63 -24.18 -15.53 -30.85
CA GLN A 63 -24.59 -15.55 -29.45
C GLN A 63 -24.38 -14.18 -28.79
N PRO A 64 -25.38 -13.66 -28.04
CA PRO A 64 -25.18 -12.48 -27.21
C PRO A 64 -24.28 -12.81 -26.02
N VAL A 65 -23.33 -11.91 -25.71
CA VAL A 65 -22.39 -12.02 -24.59
C VAL A 65 -22.33 -10.73 -23.79
N LYS A 66 -22.05 -10.84 -22.51
CA LYS A 66 -21.87 -9.71 -21.59
C LYS A 66 -20.40 -9.53 -21.26
N ALA A 67 -20.05 -8.31 -20.91
CA ALA A 67 -18.72 -8.03 -20.37
C ALA A 67 -18.40 -8.96 -19.18
N GLY A 68 -17.25 -9.65 -19.26
CA GLY A 68 -16.81 -10.64 -18.27
C GLY A 68 -17.20 -12.10 -18.57
N ASP A 69 -18.09 -12.39 -19.50
CA ASP A 69 -18.42 -13.76 -19.91
C ASP A 69 -17.18 -14.47 -20.48
N VAL A 70 -16.97 -15.72 -20.08
CA VAL A 70 -15.85 -16.53 -20.56
C VAL A 70 -16.13 -17.00 -21.99
N LEU A 71 -15.21 -16.68 -22.90
CA LEU A 71 -15.36 -17.03 -24.33
C LEU A 71 -14.58 -18.30 -24.70
N ALA A 72 -13.38 -18.48 -24.16
CA ALA A 72 -12.56 -19.66 -24.39
C ALA A 72 -11.55 -19.88 -23.26
N ARG A 73 -10.98 -21.11 -23.20
CA ARG A 73 -9.98 -21.53 -22.22
C ARG A 73 -8.85 -22.28 -22.89
N VAL A 74 -7.62 -22.00 -22.44
CA VAL A 74 -6.44 -22.82 -22.74
C VAL A 74 -6.09 -23.72 -21.56
N ALA A 75 -5.19 -24.70 -21.79
CA ALA A 75 -4.69 -25.60 -20.76
C ALA A 75 -4.08 -24.83 -19.59
N ALA A 76 -4.67 -24.97 -18.41
CA ALA A 76 -4.33 -24.21 -17.22
C ALA A 76 -3.56 -25.03 -16.17
N ASP A 77 -3.30 -26.33 -16.41
CA ASP A 77 -2.77 -27.23 -15.40
C ASP A 77 -1.38 -26.81 -14.90
N GLU A 78 -0.49 -26.43 -15.78
CA GLU A 78 0.85 -25.93 -15.42
C GLU A 78 0.76 -24.64 -14.57
N PHE A 79 -0.13 -23.75 -14.93
CA PHE A 79 -0.33 -22.47 -14.20
C PHE A 79 -0.95 -22.71 -12.81
N ARG A 80 -1.88 -23.66 -12.68
CA ARG A 80 -2.46 -24.06 -11.40
C ARG A 80 -1.41 -24.70 -10.49
N GLU A 81 -0.58 -25.58 -11.03
CA GLU A 81 0.53 -26.19 -10.27
C GLU A 81 1.52 -25.12 -9.81
N ARG A 82 1.84 -24.18 -10.67
CA ARG A 82 2.72 -23.05 -10.33
C ARG A 82 2.16 -22.22 -9.18
N VAL A 83 0.87 -21.90 -9.21
CA VAL A 83 0.18 -21.20 -8.12
C VAL A 83 0.28 -22.02 -6.83
N ARG A 84 -0.05 -23.32 -6.85
CA ARG A 84 0.03 -24.20 -5.68
C ARG A 84 1.44 -24.30 -5.09
N GLN A 85 2.44 -24.40 -5.96
CA GLN A 85 3.85 -24.43 -5.52
C GLN A 85 4.26 -23.16 -4.77
N ILE A 86 3.89 -22.00 -5.31
CA ILE A 86 4.20 -20.71 -4.68
C ILE A 86 3.38 -20.52 -3.40
N GLU A 87 2.12 -20.93 -3.35
CA GLU A 87 1.28 -20.92 -2.14
C GLU A 87 1.92 -21.75 -1.02
N ALA A 88 2.37 -22.96 -1.30
CA ALA A 88 3.07 -23.79 -0.34
C ALA A 88 4.37 -23.15 0.16
N SER A 89 5.12 -22.49 -0.74
CA SER A 89 6.34 -21.76 -0.38
C SER A 89 6.05 -20.53 0.50
N LEU A 90 4.95 -19.82 0.21
CA LEU A 90 4.49 -18.69 1.01
C LEU A 90 4.05 -19.13 2.41
N ASP A 91 3.31 -20.22 2.53
CA ASP A 91 2.87 -20.77 3.81
C ASP A 91 4.07 -21.19 4.70
N ALA A 92 5.11 -21.75 4.08
CA ALA A 92 6.37 -22.06 4.76
C ALA A 92 7.05 -20.77 5.26
N ALA A 93 7.13 -19.72 4.44
CA ALA A 93 7.72 -18.44 4.81
C ALA A 93 6.92 -17.73 5.92
N VAL A 94 5.60 -17.73 5.87
CA VAL A 94 4.71 -17.22 6.92
C VAL A 94 4.94 -17.96 8.24
N SER A 95 5.09 -19.29 8.17
CA SER A 95 5.39 -20.11 9.36
C SER A 95 6.76 -19.77 9.95
N GLN A 96 7.77 -19.53 9.11
CA GLN A 96 9.10 -19.08 9.51
C GLN A 96 9.06 -17.72 10.22
N VAL A 97 8.32 -16.75 9.69
CA VAL A 97 8.12 -15.43 10.30
C VAL A 97 7.51 -15.59 11.69
N ARG A 98 6.43 -16.36 11.83
CA ARG A 98 5.77 -16.62 13.12
C ARG A 98 6.68 -17.30 14.14
N GLN A 99 7.49 -18.26 13.68
CA GLN A 99 8.48 -18.91 14.54
C GLN A 99 9.52 -17.91 15.04
N GLN A 100 10.04 -17.05 14.15
CA GLN A 100 11.02 -16.04 14.50
C GLN A 100 10.46 -15.00 15.49
N GLU A 101 9.22 -14.55 15.29
CA GLU A 101 8.52 -13.65 16.21
C GLU A 101 8.41 -14.23 17.62
N LYS A 102 8.00 -15.50 17.72
CA LYS A 102 7.92 -16.20 19.02
C LYS A 102 9.29 -16.33 19.68
N THR A 103 10.31 -16.65 18.89
CA THR A 103 11.69 -16.78 19.41
C THR A 103 12.19 -15.45 19.95
N ILE A 104 11.96 -14.35 19.24
CA ILE A 104 12.32 -12.99 19.66
C ILE A 104 11.58 -12.63 20.96
N GLN A 105 10.28 -12.91 21.03
CA GLN A 105 9.51 -12.64 22.25
C GLN A 105 10.06 -13.38 23.45
N MET A 106 10.29 -14.69 23.35
CA MET A 106 10.88 -15.48 24.43
C MET A 106 12.27 -14.96 24.84
N ARG A 107 13.11 -14.60 23.84
CA ARG A 107 14.44 -14.06 24.12
C ARG A 107 14.40 -12.71 24.81
N ARG A 108 13.48 -11.85 24.41
CA ARG A 108 13.24 -10.55 25.06
C ARG A 108 12.84 -10.72 26.51
N ASP A 109 11.90 -11.63 26.80
CA ASP A 109 11.42 -11.89 28.16
C ASP A 109 12.56 -12.41 29.05
N VAL A 110 13.42 -13.29 28.52
CA VAL A 110 14.61 -13.81 29.26
C VAL A 110 15.61 -12.67 29.55
N VAL A 111 15.91 -11.84 28.54
CA VAL A 111 16.87 -10.72 28.70
C VAL A 111 16.34 -9.69 29.70
N GLU A 112 15.08 -9.30 29.61
CA GLU A 112 14.48 -8.37 30.58
C GLU A 112 14.44 -8.94 32.00
N GLY A 113 14.19 -10.24 32.15
CA GLY A 113 14.29 -10.94 33.44
C GLY A 113 15.71 -10.89 33.99
N GLN A 114 16.73 -11.14 33.19
CA GLN A 114 18.13 -11.04 33.58
C GLN A 114 18.53 -9.61 34.00
N ILE A 115 18.09 -8.61 33.24
CA ILE A 115 18.32 -7.19 33.58
C ILE A 115 17.66 -6.85 34.93
N ALA A 116 16.40 -7.24 35.10
CA ALA A 116 15.70 -7.02 36.39
C ALA A 116 16.43 -7.64 37.58
N GLN A 117 16.90 -8.88 37.44
CA GLN A 117 17.67 -9.58 38.47
C GLN A 117 19.00 -8.86 38.76
N ALA A 118 19.75 -8.48 37.73
CA ALA A 118 21.03 -7.78 37.88
C ALA A 118 20.85 -6.39 38.53
N ARG A 119 19.82 -5.65 38.19
CA ARG A 119 19.47 -4.36 38.80
C ARG A 119 19.11 -4.52 40.26
N SER A 120 18.30 -5.51 40.60
CA SER A 120 17.96 -5.83 42.00
C SER A 120 19.20 -6.13 42.83
N GLN A 121 20.17 -6.87 42.27
CA GLN A 121 21.45 -7.15 42.92
C GLN A 121 22.31 -5.90 43.09
N ALA A 122 22.35 -5.01 42.08
CA ALA A 122 23.07 -3.75 42.16
C ALA A 122 22.47 -2.82 43.22
N ASP A 123 21.16 -2.72 43.30
CA ASP A 123 20.46 -1.95 44.34
C ASP A 123 20.71 -2.51 45.73
N ALA A 124 20.68 -3.83 45.92
CA ALA A 124 21.02 -4.44 47.19
C ALA A 124 22.47 -4.15 47.62
N SER A 125 23.41 -4.21 46.66
CA SER A 125 24.83 -3.87 46.90
C SER A 125 25.01 -2.39 47.28
N ARG A 126 24.26 -1.51 46.59
CA ARG A 126 24.27 -0.06 46.88
C ARG A 126 23.78 0.23 48.32
N VAL A 127 22.64 -0.34 48.68
CA VAL A 127 22.08 -0.19 50.05
C VAL A 127 23.04 -0.73 51.11
N ALA A 128 23.71 -1.87 50.83
CA ALA A 128 24.75 -2.42 51.72
C ALA A 128 25.94 -1.48 51.85
N SER A 129 26.43 -0.89 50.76
CA SER A 129 27.51 0.07 50.73
C SER A 129 27.17 1.37 51.48
N GLU A 130 25.95 1.89 51.30
CA GLU A 130 25.46 3.05 52.06
C GLU A 130 25.46 2.79 53.55
N ARG A 131 25.00 1.60 54.01
CA ARG A 131 25.01 1.21 55.41
C ARG A 131 26.45 1.17 55.99
N VAL A 132 27.39 0.61 55.24
CA VAL A 132 28.79 0.60 55.66
C VAL A 132 29.35 2.01 55.72
N ARG A 133 29.01 2.88 54.77
CA ARG A 133 29.48 4.27 54.72
C ARG A 133 28.90 5.15 55.82
N GLU A 134 27.64 4.94 56.21
CA GLU A 134 26.99 5.65 57.31
C GLU A 134 27.64 5.29 58.68
N GLY A 135 28.27 4.11 58.80
CA GLY A 135 28.94 3.69 60.00
C GLY A 135 27.98 3.37 61.17
N ASN A 136 28.42 3.67 62.41
CA ASN A 136 27.63 3.39 63.59
C ASN A 136 26.43 4.30 63.77
N ARG A 137 25.35 3.74 64.24
CA ARG A 137 24.09 4.53 64.39
C ARG A 137 24.26 5.61 65.47
N PRO A 138 23.59 6.77 65.33
CA PRO A 138 23.66 7.82 66.37
C PRO A 138 23.34 7.36 67.80
N GLN A 139 22.49 6.32 67.93
CA GLN A 139 22.17 5.72 69.24
C GLN A 139 23.38 4.99 69.84
N GLU A 140 24.16 4.26 69.04
CA GLU A 140 25.36 3.52 69.50
C GLU A 140 26.44 4.50 69.92
N ILE A 141 26.62 5.61 69.21
CA ILE A 141 27.54 6.66 69.64
C ILE A 141 27.09 7.31 70.92
N ARG A 142 25.80 7.58 71.17
CA ARG A 142 25.28 8.12 72.43
C ARG A 142 25.48 7.15 73.61
N VAL A 143 25.35 5.85 73.35
CA VAL A 143 25.63 4.86 74.43
C VAL A 143 27.11 4.93 74.82
N ALA A 144 28.03 4.96 73.84
CA ALA A 144 29.46 5.10 74.14
C ALA A 144 29.82 6.43 74.81
N GLU A 145 29.13 7.54 74.45
CA GLU A 145 29.27 8.82 75.19
C GLU A 145 28.80 8.76 76.62
N ALA A 146 27.70 8.06 76.91
CA ALA A 146 27.20 7.87 78.24
C ALA A 146 28.15 6.97 79.08
N GLU A 147 28.75 5.89 78.50
CA GLU A 147 29.77 5.06 79.14
C GLU A 147 30.99 5.88 79.49
N LEU A 148 31.46 6.75 78.60
CA LEU A 148 32.59 7.66 78.88
C LEU A 148 32.27 8.62 80.03
N ALA A 149 31.11 9.25 80.00
CA ALA A 149 30.66 10.19 81.05
C ALA A 149 30.58 9.49 82.44
N GLN A 150 30.10 8.24 82.48
CA GLN A 150 30.08 7.46 83.68
C GLN A 150 31.50 7.16 84.24
N ALA A 151 32.41 6.77 83.31
CA ALA A 151 33.82 6.47 83.72
C ALA A 151 34.54 7.76 84.18
N GLU A 152 34.29 8.91 83.59
CA GLU A 152 34.80 10.24 83.99
C GLU A 152 34.28 10.60 85.40
N ALA A 153 32.99 10.39 85.66
CA ALA A 153 32.45 10.64 87.04
C ALA A 153 33.11 9.77 88.09
N ILE A 154 33.31 8.47 87.78
CA ILE A 154 34.05 7.56 88.70
C ILE A 154 35.50 8.01 88.90
N LEU A 155 36.18 8.40 87.80
CA LEU A 155 37.54 8.89 87.90
C LEU A 155 37.63 10.15 88.80
N ALA A 156 36.74 11.12 88.60
CA ALA A 156 36.68 12.34 89.38
C ALA A 156 36.49 12.01 90.90
N GLN A 157 35.62 11.07 91.21
CA GLN A 157 35.42 10.60 92.59
C GLN A 157 36.69 9.98 93.15
N ARG A 158 37.33 9.06 92.40
CA ARG A 158 38.55 8.38 92.88
C ARG A 158 39.76 9.34 93.03
N ARG A 159 39.83 10.34 92.17
CA ARG A 159 40.84 11.37 92.28
C ARG A 159 40.64 12.25 93.48
N ALA A 160 39.45 12.68 93.82
CA ALA A 160 39.12 13.41 95.02
C ALA A 160 39.41 12.56 96.29
N ASP A 161 39.10 11.25 96.24
CA ASP A 161 39.43 10.30 97.38
C ASP A 161 40.94 10.19 97.55
N TYR A 162 41.75 10.03 96.46
CA TYR A 162 43.22 9.96 96.52
C TYR A 162 43.79 11.28 97.03
N ASP A 163 43.38 12.45 96.58
CA ASP A 163 43.86 13.74 97.06
C ASP A 163 43.61 13.95 98.53
N ARG A 164 42.44 13.56 99.02
CA ARG A 164 42.07 13.57 100.46
C ARG A 164 42.95 12.63 101.25
N VAL A 165 43.05 11.35 100.83
CA VAL A 165 43.90 10.35 101.55
C VAL A 165 45.36 10.77 101.52
N SER A 166 45.92 11.29 100.44
CA SER A 166 47.26 11.77 100.34
C SER A 166 47.55 12.94 101.26
N GLY A 167 46.60 13.89 101.43
CA GLY A 167 46.70 14.94 102.45
C GLY A 167 46.79 14.41 103.85
N LEU A 168 45.88 13.49 104.25
CA LEU A 168 45.84 12.92 105.61
C LEU A 168 47.06 12.03 105.94
N VAL A 169 47.64 11.33 104.94
CA VAL A 169 48.88 10.58 105.09
C VAL A 169 50.07 11.51 105.30
N LYS A 170 50.14 12.67 104.59
CA LYS A 170 51.20 13.69 104.81
C LYS A 170 51.13 14.29 106.21
N GLU A 171 49.92 14.46 106.74
CA GLU A 171 49.69 14.96 108.10
C GLU A 171 49.92 13.89 109.15
N GLY A 172 50.24 12.63 108.74
CA GLY A 172 50.50 11.51 109.70
C GLY A 172 49.29 10.87 110.33
N VAL A 173 48.05 11.18 109.79
CA VAL A 173 46.76 10.70 110.30
C VAL A 173 46.41 9.31 109.81
N LEU A 174 46.87 8.95 108.56
CA LEU A 174 46.56 7.66 107.95
C LEU A 174 47.81 6.85 107.59
N PRO A 175 47.75 5.49 107.56
CA PRO A 175 48.85 4.62 107.16
C PRO A 175 49.15 4.73 105.66
N LYS A 176 50.40 4.56 105.19
CA LYS A 176 50.84 4.54 103.80
C LYS A 176 50.09 3.49 102.96
N ALA A 177 49.70 2.35 103.50
CA ALA A 177 48.94 1.32 102.81
C ALA A 177 47.57 1.79 102.31
N GLN A 178 46.94 2.80 102.95
CA GLN A 178 45.69 3.40 102.46
C GLN A 178 45.94 4.32 101.23
N LEU A 179 47.09 5.01 101.21
CA LEU A 179 47.47 5.77 100.01
C LEU A 179 47.74 4.88 98.84
N GLU A 180 48.46 3.78 98.99
CA GLU A 180 48.71 2.79 97.93
C GLU A 180 47.40 2.18 97.39
N SER A 181 46.44 1.90 98.29
CA SER A 181 45.10 1.41 97.90
C SER A 181 44.33 2.46 97.11
N ALA A 182 44.34 3.75 97.54
CA ALA A 182 43.69 4.86 96.80
C ALA A 182 44.39 5.14 95.51
N GLU A 183 45.68 5.03 95.40
CA GLU A 183 46.47 5.17 94.16
C GLU A 183 46.12 4.02 93.20
N ALA A 184 46.03 2.78 93.66
CA ALA A 184 45.62 1.65 92.80
C ALA A 184 44.21 1.83 92.26
N ALA A 185 43.26 2.32 93.10
CA ALA A 185 41.93 2.61 92.73
C ALA A 185 41.81 3.77 91.66
N LEU A 186 42.67 4.78 91.89
CA LEU A 186 42.78 5.89 90.93
C LEU A 186 43.30 5.40 89.54
N ARG A 187 44.39 4.63 89.53
CA ARG A 187 44.95 4.07 88.30
C ARG A 187 43.94 3.16 87.54
N THR A 188 43.16 2.36 88.31
CA THR A 188 42.10 1.51 87.73
C THR A 188 41.01 2.41 87.08
N ALA A 189 40.61 3.49 87.73
CA ALA A 189 39.63 4.42 87.19
C ALA A 189 40.15 5.18 85.94
N GLU A 190 41.45 5.55 85.95
CA GLU A 190 42.08 6.15 84.73
C GLU A 190 42.06 5.18 83.57
N SER A 191 42.48 3.95 83.78
CA SER A 191 42.50 2.90 82.78
C SER A 191 41.08 2.64 82.22
N THR A 192 40.04 2.65 83.05
CA THR A 192 38.63 2.46 82.65
C THR A 192 38.15 3.60 81.86
N ARG A 193 38.47 4.86 82.24
CA ARG A 193 38.11 6.07 81.43
C ARG A 193 38.80 6.04 80.09
N ASP A 194 40.08 5.67 80.03
CA ASP A 194 40.84 5.61 78.78
C ASP A 194 40.26 4.52 77.86
N ALA A 195 39.89 3.36 78.40
CA ALA A 195 39.21 2.32 77.59
C ALA A 195 37.86 2.80 77.02
N ALA A 196 37.04 3.52 77.83
CA ALA A 196 35.79 4.08 77.39
C ALA A 196 36.00 5.20 76.32
N SER A 197 37.02 6.05 76.48
CA SER A 197 37.42 7.06 75.52
C SER A 197 37.85 6.44 74.19
N GLN A 198 38.65 5.38 74.25
CA GLN A 198 39.06 4.66 73.02
C GLN A 198 37.84 4.02 72.31
N ARG A 199 36.90 3.44 73.07
CA ARG A 199 35.66 2.86 72.52
C ARG A 199 34.80 3.90 71.84
N LEU A 200 34.63 5.08 72.44
CA LEU A 200 33.94 6.21 71.81
C LEU A 200 34.65 6.70 70.52
N GLY A 201 35.96 6.80 70.55
CA GLY A 201 36.79 7.15 69.39
C GLY A 201 36.54 6.19 68.24
N LEU A 202 36.61 4.88 68.48
CA LEU A 202 36.30 3.85 67.47
C LEU A 202 34.84 3.92 66.98
N SER A 203 33.91 4.23 67.89
CA SER A 203 32.52 4.37 67.55
C SER A 203 32.27 5.60 66.63
N LYS A 204 32.96 6.70 66.87
CA LYS A 204 32.88 7.95 66.05
C LYS A 204 33.64 7.84 64.72
N GLU A 205 34.75 7.08 64.71
CA GLU A 205 35.51 6.83 63.46
C GLU A 205 34.69 6.07 62.41
N GLY A 206 33.76 5.20 62.85
CA GLY A 206 32.88 4.44 62.01
C GLY A 206 33.55 3.27 61.29
N SER A 207 33.08 2.95 60.06
CA SER A 207 33.64 1.83 59.30
C SER A 207 35.05 2.11 58.80
N ARG A 208 35.87 1.09 58.76
CA ARG A 208 37.25 1.19 58.28
C ARG A 208 37.25 1.57 56.79
N ARG A 209 38.23 2.37 56.35
CA ARG A 209 38.39 2.75 54.93
C ARG A 209 38.41 1.55 53.99
N GLN A 210 38.98 0.40 54.46
CA GLN A 210 39.03 -0.84 53.70
C GLN A 210 37.64 -1.45 53.51
N ASP A 211 36.78 -1.43 54.56
CA ASP A 211 35.43 -1.97 54.54
C ASP A 211 34.55 -1.15 53.56
N VAL A 212 34.72 0.18 53.56
CA VAL A 212 34.06 1.09 52.61
C VAL A 212 34.53 0.84 51.19
N ALA A 213 35.86 0.65 50.96
CA ALA A 213 36.40 0.35 49.64
C ALA A 213 35.93 -0.99 49.11
N GLU A 214 35.86 -2.01 49.97
CA GLU A 214 35.32 -3.32 49.59
C GLU A 214 33.83 -3.26 49.22
N ALA A 215 33.02 -2.56 50.01
CA ALA A 215 31.61 -2.34 49.71
C ALA A 215 31.41 -1.57 48.38
N GLN A 216 32.25 -0.58 48.13
CA GLN A 216 32.24 0.15 46.86
C GLN A 216 32.61 -0.75 45.68
N ALA A 217 33.65 -1.55 45.79
CA ALA A 217 34.03 -2.52 44.76
C ALA A 217 32.94 -3.56 44.48
N GLN A 218 32.13 -3.89 45.51
CA GLN A 218 30.96 -4.77 45.32
C GLN A 218 29.86 -4.10 44.51
N VAL A 219 29.61 -2.81 44.73
CA VAL A 219 28.65 -2.03 43.89
C VAL A 219 29.10 -2.00 42.46
N GLU A 220 30.39 -1.69 42.19
CA GLU A 220 30.96 -1.66 40.85
C GLU A 220 30.86 -3.00 40.15
N ARG A 221 31.12 -4.11 40.81
CA ARG A 221 30.94 -5.47 40.28
C ARG A 221 29.48 -5.76 39.93
N ALA A 222 28.56 -5.37 40.79
CA ALA A 222 27.14 -5.53 40.55
C ALA A 222 26.64 -4.67 39.37
N GLN A 223 27.13 -3.43 39.28
CA GLN A 223 26.83 -2.55 38.13
C GLN A 223 27.41 -3.09 36.81
N ALA A 224 28.61 -3.65 36.82
CA ALA A 224 29.14 -4.36 35.65
C ALA A 224 28.25 -5.53 35.24
N GLY A 225 27.66 -6.23 36.18
CA GLY A 225 26.67 -7.28 35.93
C GLY A 225 25.41 -6.75 35.19
N VAL A 226 24.93 -5.57 35.56
CA VAL A 226 23.82 -4.91 34.85
C VAL A 226 24.21 -4.62 33.39
N ASN A 227 25.40 -4.07 33.16
CA ASN A 227 25.88 -3.76 31.82
C ASN A 227 25.99 -5.01 30.93
N VAL A 228 26.44 -6.13 31.49
CA VAL A 228 26.48 -7.43 30.80
C VAL A 228 25.08 -7.92 30.44
N ALA A 229 24.14 -7.83 31.40
CA ALA A 229 22.74 -8.22 31.13
C ALA A 229 22.09 -7.32 30.05
N GLU A 230 22.35 -6.02 30.08
CA GLU A 230 21.87 -5.08 29.08
C GLU A 230 22.47 -5.31 27.68
N ALA A 231 23.71 -5.80 27.59
CA ALA A 231 24.32 -6.22 26.33
C ALA A 231 23.52 -7.35 25.62
N GLY A 232 22.79 -8.16 26.40
CA GLY A 232 21.86 -9.15 25.82
C GLY A 232 20.78 -8.58 24.91
N ARG A 233 20.44 -7.30 25.03
CA ARG A 233 19.51 -6.61 24.11
C ARG A 233 20.04 -6.52 22.68
N GLN A 234 21.36 -6.48 22.51
CA GLN A 234 21.96 -6.46 21.15
C GLN A 234 21.70 -7.76 20.41
N GLU A 235 21.69 -8.89 21.10
CA GLU A 235 21.33 -10.18 20.49
C GLU A 235 19.87 -10.20 20.02
N VAL A 236 18.96 -9.61 20.80
CA VAL A 236 17.56 -9.42 20.37
C VAL A 236 17.51 -8.55 19.12
N GLY A 237 18.32 -7.50 19.03
CA GLY A 237 18.44 -6.65 17.84
C GLY A 237 18.88 -7.41 16.58
N ILE A 238 19.84 -8.31 16.72
CA ILE A 238 20.29 -9.18 15.60
C ILE A 238 19.15 -10.09 15.13
N GLN A 239 18.42 -10.69 16.06
CA GLN A 239 17.27 -11.54 15.72
C GLN A 239 16.12 -10.73 15.08
N MET A 240 15.91 -9.48 15.50
CA MET A 240 14.96 -8.59 14.81
C MET A 240 15.38 -8.29 13.36
N ALA A 241 16.67 -8.11 13.08
CA ALA A 241 17.14 -7.97 11.69
C ALA A 241 16.89 -9.23 10.85
N ALA A 242 17.06 -10.42 11.46
CA ALA A 242 16.70 -11.69 10.81
C ALA A 242 15.19 -11.81 10.55
N LEU A 243 14.34 -11.32 11.46
CA LEU A 243 12.89 -11.24 11.24
C LEU A 243 12.54 -10.35 10.05
N VAL A 244 13.15 -9.16 9.95
CA VAL A 244 12.94 -8.25 8.81
C VAL A 244 13.31 -8.94 7.48
N SER A 245 14.39 -9.71 7.46
CA SER A 245 14.78 -10.51 6.29
C SER A 245 13.75 -11.59 5.94
N ALA A 246 13.22 -12.30 6.96
CA ALA A 246 12.17 -13.31 6.76
C ALA A 246 10.86 -12.68 6.24
N GLN A 247 10.47 -11.52 6.77
CA GLN A 247 9.30 -10.76 6.29
C GLN A 247 9.49 -10.25 4.86
N ALA A 248 10.71 -9.84 4.48
CA ALA A 248 11.03 -9.45 3.11
C ALA A 248 10.86 -10.65 2.14
N MET A 249 11.29 -11.84 2.55
CA MET A 249 11.10 -13.07 1.78
C MET A 249 9.62 -13.45 1.65
N GLU A 250 8.84 -13.35 2.71
CA GLU A 250 7.38 -13.53 2.67
C GLU A 250 6.72 -12.57 1.67
N LYS A 251 7.08 -11.29 1.73
CA LYS A 251 6.56 -10.27 0.82
C LYS A 251 6.93 -10.56 -0.64
N GLN A 252 8.15 -11.03 -0.88
CA GLN A 252 8.60 -11.44 -2.23
C GLN A 252 7.76 -12.60 -2.76
N LEU A 253 7.54 -13.64 -1.96
CA LEU A 253 6.73 -14.80 -2.37
C LEU A 253 5.27 -14.41 -2.59
N ARG A 254 4.71 -13.49 -1.80
CA ARG A 254 3.38 -12.94 -2.01
C ARG A 254 3.24 -12.23 -3.35
N ALA A 255 4.24 -11.43 -3.73
CA ALA A 255 4.26 -10.78 -5.05
C ALA A 255 4.38 -11.80 -6.19
N GLN A 256 5.19 -12.86 -6.01
CA GLN A 256 5.28 -13.95 -6.98
C GLN A 256 3.96 -14.71 -7.13
N LEU A 257 3.23 -14.92 -6.03
CA LEU A 257 1.90 -15.54 -6.05
C LEU A 257 0.91 -14.72 -6.87
N GLU A 258 0.86 -13.41 -6.67
CA GLU A 258 -0.01 -12.53 -7.45
C GLU A 258 0.34 -12.54 -8.95
N THR A 259 1.62 -12.58 -9.28
CA THR A 259 2.07 -12.73 -10.68
C THR A 259 1.60 -14.08 -11.26
N ALA A 260 1.75 -15.16 -10.51
CA ALA A 260 1.31 -16.48 -10.98
C ALA A 260 -0.21 -16.57 -11.13
N LYS A 261 -0.99 -15.95 -10.22
CA LYS A 261 -2.45 -15.85 -10.32
C LYS A 261 -2.87 -15.04 -11.54
N THR A 262 -2.18 -13.95 -11.84
CA THR A 262 -2.41 -13.14 -13.04
C THR A 262 -2.15 -13.97 -14.30
N GLN A 263 -1.06 -14.73 -14.35
CA GLN A 263 -0.77 -15.64 -15.47
C GLN A 263 -1.84 -16.74 -15.60
N LEU A 264 -2.33 -17.27 -14.48
CA LEU A 264 -3.44 -18.22 -14.48
C LEU A 264 -4.73 -17.57 -15.01
N SER A 265 -5.00 -16.31 -14.68
CA SER A 265 -6.18 -15.62 -15.21
C SER A 265 -6.15 -15.45 -16.73
N TYR A 266 -4.97 -15.36 -17.34
CA TYR A 266 -4.79 -15.27 -18.79
C TYR A 266 -5.09 -16.60 -19.52
N THR A 267 -5.29 -17.69 -18.79
CA THR A 267 -5.77 -18.97 -19.38
C THR A 267 -7.24 -18.93 -19.78
N GLU A 268 -8.01 -17.96 -19.33
CA GLU A 268 -9.38 -17.69 -19.74
C GLU A 268 -9.45 -16.35 -20.47
N ILE A 269 -10.06 -16.30 -21.63
CA ILE A 269 -10.42 -15.04 -22.26
C ILE A 269 -11.87 -14.72 -22.01
N ARG A 270 -12.11 -13.45 -21.72
CA ARG A 270 -13.44 -12.94 -21.39
C ARG A 270 -13.82 -11.80 -22.31
N SER A 271 -15.13 -11.65 -22.55
CA SER A 271 -15.62 -10.53 -23.34
C SER A 271 -15.29 -9.20 -22.66
N PRO A 272 -14.66 -8.24 -23.37
CA PRO A 272 -14.37 -6.92 -22.81
C PRO A 272 -15.62 -6.02 -22.76
N MET A 273 -16.69 -6.38 -23.48
CA MET A 273 -17.90 -5.56 -23.61
C MET A 273 -19.15 -6.42 -23.79
N ASN A 274 -20.31 -5.78 -23.66
CA ASN A 274 -21.58 -6.37 -24.08
C ASN A 274 -21.67 -6.34 -25.60
N GLY A 275 -22.15 -7.42 -26.21
CA GLY A 275 -22.24 -7.50 -27.64
C GLY A 275 -22.67 -8.86 -28.15
N VAL A 276 -22.36 -9.14 -29.39
CA VAL A 276 -22.62 -10.41 -30.07
C VAL A 276 -21.32 -10.96 -30.66
N VAL A 277 -21.12 -12.25 -30.55
CA VAL A 277 -19.99 -12.95 -31.20
C VAL A 277 -20.20 -12.90 -32.71
N LEU A 278 -19.28 -12.22 -33.43
CA LEU A 278 -19.30 -12.17 -34.89
C LEU A 278 -18.68 -13.40 -35.52
N THR A 279 -17.44 -13.72 -35.08
CA THR A 279 -16.66 -14.82 -35.65
C THR A 279 -15.96 -15.60 -34.55
N ARG A 280 -15.78 -16.87 -34.77
CA ARG A 280 -14.97 -17.80 -33.99
C ARG A 280 -13.84 -18.33 -34.88
N ASN A 281 -12.63 -17.89 -34.59
CA ASN A 281 -11.46 -18.13 -35.47
C ASN A 281 -10.63 -19.36 -35.04
N ILE A 282 -11.04 -20.09 -33.98
CA ILE A 282 -10.24 -21.17 -33.42
C ILE A 282 -11.13 -22.35 -32.97
N GLU A 283 -10.56 -23.55 -33.03
CA GLU A 283 -11.22 -24.78 -32.57
C GLU A 283 -10.54 -25.38 -31.31
N PRO A 284 -11.30 -26.11 -30.48
CA PRO A 284 -10.70 -26.87 -29.39
C PRO A 284 -9.64 -27.86 -29.90
N GLY A 285 -8.51 -27.92 -29.21
CA GLY A 285 -7.35 -28.73 -29.58
C GLY A 285 -6.24 -27.97 -30.31
N GLU A 286 -6.52 -26.82 -30.89
CA GLU A 286 -5.53 -25.99 -31.55
C GLU A 286 -4.58 -25.30 -30.56
N PHE A 287 -3.41 -24.92 -31.07
CA PHE A 287 -2.40 -24.20 -30.28
C PHE A 287 -2.41 -22.72 -30.70
N VAL A 288 -2.54 -21.83 -29.69
CA VAL A 288 -2.59 -20.38 -29.90
C VAL A 288 -1.35 -19.69 -29.36
N ASN A 289 -0.97 -18.61 -30.03
CA ASN A 289 0.06 -17.68 -29.55
C ASN A 289 -0.58 -16.38 -29.07
N PRO A 290 0.11 -15.61 -28.22
CA PRO A 290 -0.36 -14.30 -27.79
C PRO A 290 -0.69 -13.39 -28.96
N GLY A 291 -1.85 -12.74 -28.90
CA GLY A 291 -2.32 -11.83 -29.95
C GLY A 291 -3.02 -12.48 -31.13
N THR A 292 -3.12 -13.82 -31.20
CA THR A 292 -3.92 -14.50 -32.22
C THR A 292 -5.41 -14.28 -31.94
N PRO A 293 -6.21 -13.67 -32.86
CA PRO A 293 -7.63 -13.48 -32.67
C PRO A 293 -8.35 -14.82 -32.48
N VAL A 294 -9.07 -14.98 -31.40
CA VAL A 294 -9.82 -16.21 -31.08
C VAL A 294 -11.31 -16.00 -31.35
N VAL A 295 -11.86 -14.90 -30.89
CA VAL A 295 -13.27 -14.54 -31.03
C VAL A 295 -13.34 -13.03 -31.29
N THR A 296 -14.15 -12.64 -32.26
CA THR A 296 -14.48 -11.22 -32.51
C THR A 296 -15.86 -10.92 -31.90
N VAL A 297 -15.92 -9.94 -31.02
CA VAL A 297 -17.18 -9.50 -30.36
C VAL A 297 -17.51 -8.08 -30.85
N ALA A 298 -18.72 -7.86 -31.31
CA ALA A 298 -19.21 -6.55 -31.74
C ALA A 298 -20.31 -6.00 -30.82
N ASN A 299 -20.25 -4.72 -30.56
CA ASN A 299 -21.33 -4.01 -29.87
C ASN A 299 -22.44 -3.65 -30.88
N ILE A 300 -23.55 -4.35 -30.80
CA ILE A 300 -24.70 -4.12 -31.70
C ILE A 300 -25.65 -3.01 -31.22
N ASP A 301 -25.43 -2.45 -30.04
CA ASP A 301 -26.21 -1.32 -29.51
C ASP A 301 -25.64 0.04 -29.98
N ASP A 302 -24.37 0.07 -30.41
CA ASP A 302 -23.68 1.24 -30.91
C ASP A 302 -23.30 1.03 -32.39
N LEU A 303 -24.27 1.16 -33.26
CA LEU A 303 -24.09 1.02 -34.71
C LEU A 303 -23.97 2.37 -35.39
N TRP A 304 -23.19 2.38 -36.42
CA TRP A 304 -23.12 3.56 -37.34
C TRP A 304 -22.99 3.13 -38.77
N MET A 305 -23.25 4.08 -39.65
CA MET A 305 -23.05 3.94 -41.07
C MET A 305 -22.06 4.98 -41.56
N ASN A 306 -21.06 4.59 -42.31
CA ASN A 306 -20.21 5.51 -43.06
C ASN A 306 -20.83 5.82 -44.41
N ILE A 307 -21.09 7.09 -44.67
CA ILE A 307 -21.59 7.58 -45.96
C ILE A 307 -20.56 8.52 -46.58
N TYR A 308 -20.59 8.63 -47.88
CA TYR A 308 -19.68 9.46 -48.64
C TYR A 308 -20.46 10.58 -49.37
N ILE A 309 -20.19 11.79 -48.95
CA ILE A 309 -20.90 13.01 -49.41
C ILE A 309 -20.03 13.69 -50.47
N PRO A 310 -20.56 13.99 -51.68
CA PRO A 310 -19.83 14.77 -52.68
C PRO A 310 -19.42 16.14 -52.16
N GLU A 311 -18.23 16.63 -52.55
CA GLU A 311 -17.72 17.95 -52.15
C GLU A 311 -18.73 19.08 -52.35
N SER A 312 -19.46 19.06 -53.47
CA SER A 312 -20.46 20.09 -53.82
C SER A 312 -21.63 20.19 -52.84
N GLN A 313 -21.86 19.18 -52.02
CA GLN A 313 -22.99 19.11 -51.08
C GLN A 313 -22.56 19.06 -49.62
N THR A 314 -21.24 18.91 -49.32
CA THR A 314 -20.70 18.81 -47.96
C THR A 314 -21.04 20.06 -47.13
N GLY A 315 -21.04 21.25 -47.72
CA GLY A 315 -21.38 22.49 -47.02
C GLY A 315 -22.85 22.61 -46.57
N LEU A 316 -23.72 21.73 -47.04
CA LEU A 316 -25.16 21.69 -46.73
C LEU A 316 -25.48 20.68 -45.62
N VAL A 317 -24.49 19.87 -45.21
CA VAL A 317 -24.63 18.83 -44.17
C VAL A 317 -24.08 19.34 -42.87
N LYS A 318 -24.82 19.16 -41.77
CA LYS A 318 -24.45 19.66 -40.42
C LYS A 318 -24.39 18.51 -39.44
N LEU A 319 -23.54 18.67 -38.46
CA LEU A 319 -23.52 17.79 -37.27
C LEU A 319 -24.85 17.90 -36.51
N GLY A 320 -25.36 16.77 -35.99
CA GLY A 320 -26.64 16.69 -35.28
C GLY A 320 -27.86 16.62 -36.24
N GLN A 321 -27.64 16.54 -37.56
CA GLN A 321 -28.72 16.47 -38.54
C GLN A 321 -29.34 15.07 -38.57
N GLU A 322 -30.68 15.01 -38.51
CA GLU A 322 -31.41 13.75 -38.63
C GLU A 322 -31.27 13.16 -40.03
N VAL A 323 -31.07 11.87 -40.11
CA VAL A 323 -30.93 11.07 -41.31
C VAL A 323 -31.92 9.93 -41.28
N ARG A 324 -32.61 9.71 -42.38
CA ARG A 324 -33.47 8.53 -42.56
C ARG A 324 -32.66 7.44 -43.23
N VAL A 325 -32.50 6.30 -42.57
CA VAL A 325 -31.72 5.19 -43.09
C VAL A 325 -32.66 4.03 -43.41
N SER A 326 -32.54 3.50 -44.63
CA SER A 326 -33.26 2.34 -45.13
C SER A 326 -32.28 1.21 -45.42
N VAL A 327 -32.71 -0.02 -45.17
CA VAL A 327 -31.94 -1.23 -45.49
C VAL A 327 -32.80 -2.16 -46.32
N ASP A 328 -32.19 -2.88 -47.26
CA ASP A 328 -32.90 -3.78 -48.17
C ASP A 328 -33.67 -4.90 -47.43
N SER A 329 -33.14 -5.31 -46.26
CA SER A 329 -33.79 -6.34 -45.42
C SER A 329 -35.13 -5.88 -44.83
N PHE A 330 -35.40 -4.56 -44.74
CA PHE A 330 -36.60 -3.95 -44.19
C PHE A 330 -37.12 -2.81 -45.07
N PRO A 331 -37.59 -3.10 -46.29
CA PRO A 331 -37.87 -2.08 -47.31
C PRO A 331 -39.04 -1.14 -47.00
N LYS A 332 -39.86 -1.46 -45.99
CA LYS A 332 -41.00 -0.64 -45.55
C LYS A 332 -40.73 0.16 -44.27
N GLU A 333 -39.54 0.03 -43.70
CA GLU A 333 -39.16 0.69 -42.44
C GLU A 333 -37.97 1.61 -42.67
N ALA A 334 -38.00 2.75 -42.02
CA ALA A 334 -36.89 3.67 -41.98
C ALA A 334 -36.37 3.76 -40.53
N PHE A 335 -35.08 3.59 -40.38
CA PHE A 335 -34.38 3.75 -39.12
C PHE A 335 -33.93 5.20 -38.97
N LYS A 336 -33.96 5.69 -37.73
CA LYS A 336 -33.45 7.02 -37.43
C LYS A 336 -31.95 6.97 -37.26
N GLY A 337 -31.28 7.95 -37.85
CA GLY A 337 -29.86 8.18 -37.66
C GLY A 337 -29.58 9.66 -37.41
N GLU A 338 -28.43 9.95 -36.89
CA GLU A 338 -27.94 11.32 -36.67
C GLU A 338 -26.48 11.43 -37.15
N ILE A 339 -26.17 12.53 -37.82
CA ILE A 339 -24.80 12.80 -38.28
C ILE A 339 -23.96 13.21 -37.08
N THR A 340 -23.03 12.33 -36.67
CA THR A 340 -22.15 12.55 -35.53
C THR A 340 -20.75 13.02 -35.91
N PHE A 341 -20.37 12.81 -37.17
CA PHE A 341 -19.05 13.21 -37.66
C PHE A 341 -19.09 13.51 -39.16
N VAL A 342 -18.36 14.52 -39.57
CA VAL A 342 -18.07 14.81 -41.00
C VAL A 342 -16.57 15.04 -41.09
N SER A 343 -15.90 14.29 -41.99
CA SER A 343 -14.45 14.41 -42.18
C SER A 343 -14.08 15.80 -42.66
N SER A 344 -13.01 16.37 -42.15
CA SER A 344 -12.40 17.61 -42.65
C SER A 344 -11.46 17.37 -43.85
N GLU A 345 -11.12 16.10 -44.09
CA GLU A 345 -10.26 15.69 -45.21
C GLU A 345 -11.09 14.96 -46.26
N SER A 346 -10.83 15.26 -47.53
CA SER A 346 -11.47 14.57 -48.67
C SER A 346 -10.83 13.21 -48.88
N GLU A 347 -11.66 12.21 -49.17
CA GLU A 347 -11.26 10.86 -49.54
C GLU A 347 -11.62 10.63 -51.04
N PHE A 348 -10.88 9.71 -51.68
CA PHE A 348 -11.25 9.24 -53.00
C PHE A 348 -12.33 8.17 -52.88
N THR A 349 -13.31 8.18 -53.79
CA THR A 349 -14.36 7.13 -53.77
C THR A 349 -13.72 5.73 -53.81
N PRO A 350 -14.12 4.81 -52.93
CA PRO A 350 -13.49 3.46 -52.81
C PRO A 350 -13.86 2.50 -53.98
N LYS A 351 -14.39 2.96 -55.09
CA LYS A 351 -14.75 2.12 -56.25
C LYS A 351 -13.57 1.94 -57.21
N THR A 352 -13.27 0.70 -57.56
CA THR A 352 -12.40 0.33 -58.68
C THR A 352 -13.05 0.75 -59.98
N ILE A 353 -12.61 1.88 -60.58
CA ILE A 353 -13.29 2.54 -61.70
C ILE A 353 -12.55 2.25 -62.99
N LEU A 354 -13.31 1.85 -64.00
CA LEU A 354 -12.83 1.41 -65.32
C LEU A 354 -12.83 2.53 -66.38
N THR A 355 -13.36 3.72 -66.09
CA THR A 355 -13.47 4.82 -67.08
C THR A 355 -12.84 6.13 -66.62
N GLU A 356 -12.27 6.92 -67.55
CA GLU A 356 -11.51 8.15 -67.28
C GLU A 356 -12.36 9.29 -66.66
N GLU A 357 -13.67 9.34 -66.98
CA GLU A 357 -14.61 10.42 -66.56
C GLU A 357 -15.10 10.27 -65.08
N GLU A 358 -14.95 9.11 -64.49
CA GLU A 358 -15.39 8.87 -63.10
C GLU A 358 -14.22 8.91 -62.06
N ARG A 359 -13.02 9.22 -62.51
CA ARG A 359 -11.79 9.03 -61.69
C ARG A 359 -11.58 10.00 -60.53
N ILE A 360 -12.28 11.13 -60.45
CA ILE A 360 -11.98 12.12 -59.40
C ILE A 360 -13.27 12.81 -58.96
N LYS A 361 -14.08 12.12 -58.17
CA LYS A 361 -15.04 12.81 -57.28
C LYS A 361 -14.51 12.78 -55.89
N LEU A 362 -14.03 13.92 -55.41
CA LEU A 362 -13.70 14.10 -54.00
C LEU A 362 -14.97 13.95 -53.18
N VAL A 363 -14.91 13.10 -52.19
CA VAL A 363 -16.01 12.84 -51.26
C VAL A 363 -15.53 13.05 -49.83
N TYR A 364 -16.42 13.44 -48.98
CA TYR A 364 -16.18 13.58 -47.56
C TYR A 364 -16.93 12.49 -46.85
N ARG A 365 -16.23 11.76 -45.98
CA ARG A 365 -16.85 10.73 -45.15
C ARG A 365 -17.65 11.38 -44.05
N ALA A 366 -18.90 10.96 -43.89
CA ALA A 366 -19.70 11.30 -42.73
C ALA A 366 -20.13 10.03 -42.00
N LYS A 367 -20.14 10.09 -40.66
CA LYS A 367 -20.58 9.00 -39.78
C LYS A 367 -21.99 9.32 -39.29
N VAL A 368 -22.91 8.41 -39.56
CA VAL A 368 -24.30 8.47 -39.12
C VAL A 368 -24.50 7.45 -38.02
N ALA A 369 -24.71 7.87 -36.77
CA ALA A 369 -25.08 6.99 -35.67
C ALA A 369 -26.52 6.49 -35.89
N LEU A 370 -26.75 5.21 -35.59
CA LEU A 370 -28.04 4.53 -35.84
C LEU A 370 -28.68 4.10 -34.55
N GLU A 371 -29.97 4.33 -34.39
CA GLU A 371 -30.74 3.77 -33.29
C GLU A 371 -31.15 2.30 -33.61
N ASN A 372 -30.61 1.35 -32.84
CA ASN A 372 -30.88 -0.08 -32.98
C ASN A 372 -31.66 -0.68 -31.82
N THR A 373 -32.72 -0.02 -31.37
CA THR A 373 -33.48 -0.38 -30.15
C THR A 373 -34.06 -1.80 -30.18
N GLN A 374 -34.23 -2.40 -31.35
CA GLN A 374 -34.74 -3.78 -31.49
C GLN A 374 -33.67 -4.77 -31.94
N GLN A 375 -32.39 -4.38 -31.98
CA GLN A 375 -31.25 -5.20 -32.42
C GLN A 375 -31.46 -5.89 -33.79
N ARG A 376 -32.20 -5.22 -34.71
CA ARG A 376 -32.54 -5.73 -36.03
C ARG A 376 -31.49 -5.41 -37.08
N LEU A 377 -30.79 -4.29 -36.90
CA LEU A 377 -29.66 -3.92 -37.73
C LEU A 377 -28.44 -4.74 -37.34
N LYS A 378 -27.69 -5.19 -38.33
CA LYS A 378 -26.46 -5.96 -38.11
C LYS A 378 -25.29 -5.32 -38.83
N PRO A 379 -24.06 -5.40 -38.26
CA PRO A 379 -22.85 -5.02 -38.96
C PRO A 379 -22.72 -5.75 -40.30
N GLY A 380 -22.23 -5.03 -41.31
CA GLY A 380 -22.11 -5.56 -42.67
C GLY A 380 -23.34 -5.38 -43.56
N MET A 381 -24.49 -4.93 -43.05
CA MET A 381 -25.68 -4.66 -43.88
C MET A 381 -25.45 -3.42 -44.75
N PRO A 382 -25.71 -3.49 -46.08
CA PRO A 382 -25.78 -2.31 -46.90
C PRO A 382 -27.01 -1.47 -46.53
N ALA A 383 -26.85 -0.16 -46.56
CA ALA A 383 -27.91 0.78 -46.19
C ALA A 383 -27.82 2.06 -47.03
N ASP A 384 -28.98 2.69 -47.22
CA ASP A 384 -29.11 3.98 -47.92
C ASP A 384 -29.56 5.06 -46.92
N ALA A 385 -28.84 6.15 -46.91
CA ALA A 385 -29.12 7.31 -46.09
C ALA A 385 -29.77 8.42 -46.90
N GLU A 386 -30.90 8.95 -46.44
CA GLU A 386 -31.57 10.12 -46.99
C GLU A 386 -31.43 11.30 -46.01
N ILE A 387 -30.75 12.34 -46.47
CA ILE A 387 -30.45 13.54 -45.68
C ILE A 387 -31.24 14.71 -46.30
N GLN A 388 -32.07 15.38 -45.50
CA GLN A 388 -32.76 16.58 -45.97
C GLN A 388 -31.80 17.76 -45.95
N LEU A 389 -31.39 18.26 -47.11
CA LEU A 389 -30.54 19.43 -47.22
C LEU A 389 -31.31 20.70 -46.82
N GLN A 390 -30.72 21.46 -45.88
CA GLN A 390 -31.30 22.74 -45.40
C GLN A 390 -30.64 23.93 -46.07
#